data_57ab9bf699ca9520d4ceb224a113d2c1
#
_entry.id   57ab9bf699ca9520d4ceb224a113d2c1
#
_cell.length_a   1.000
_cell.length_b   1.000
_cell.length_c   1.000
_cell.angle_alpha   90.00
_cell.angle_beta   90.00
_cell.angle_gamma   90.00
#
_symmetry.space_group_name_H-M   'P 1'
#
loop_
_entity.id
_entity.type
_entity.pdbx_description
1 polymer ?
#
loop_
_entity_poly.entity_id
_entity_poly.type
_entity_poly.pdbx_seq_one_letter_code
_entity_poly.pdbx_strand_id
1 'polypeptide(L)'
;MPLVDPVIERVLADFERRAEEEQRRTAAPGSPGTNLDDFLLSVGRDVGMLLYLLSTGAQSRRILELGTSYGYSTVWLAAAARSTGGKVTSLELREFKIESARQALTRAGLSSRVEFHAGDCLDTLKTLSGPFDFVLLDVWKDLYLPCFELVHPKLAPGGVIVADNMLLPAMVRPQAEAYRARVRKAGDMDSVMLDIGNGIEVSRKR
;
A
#
# COMPACT_ATOMS: atom_id res chain seq x y z
N MET A 1 -10.60 2.09 22.43
CA MET A 1 -11.65 2.31 21.42
C MET A 1 -11.03 1.96 20.08
N PRO A 2 -11.62 1.12 19.21
CA PRO A 2 -11.01 0.84 17.91
C PRO A 2 -10.98 2.13 17.09
N LEU A 3 -9.86 2.38 16.41
CA LEU A 3 -9.64 3.57 15.54
C LEU A 3 -10.57 3.58 14.34
N VAL A 4 -11.06 2.41 13.95
CA VAL A 4 -11.98 2.23 12.83
C VAL A 4 -13.27 1.57 13.27
N ASP A 5 -14.30 1.72 12.46
CA ASP A 5 -15.64 1.16 12.64
C ASP A 5 -15.60 -0.37 12.87
N PRO A 6 -16.45 -0.93 13.77
CA PRO A 6 -16.52 -2.37 14.02
C PRO A 6 -16.77 -3.23 12.78
N VAL A 7 -17.41 -2.69 11.73
CA VAL A 7 -17.61 -3.40 10.45
C VAL A 7 -16.29 -3.56 9.73
N ILE A 8 -15.49 -2.50 9.70
CA ILE A 8 -14.15 -2.51 9.09
C ILE A 8 -13.23 -3.45 9.88
N GLU A 9 -13.26 -3.38 11.23
CA GLU A 9 -12.47 -4.26 12.09
C GLU A 9 -12.73 -5.75 11.80
N ARG A 10 -13.97 -6.15 11.58
CA ARG A 10 -14.30 -7.54 11.21
C ARG A 10 -13.65 -7.95 9.88
N VAL A 11 -13.68 -7.07 8.87
CA VAL A 11 -13.07 -7.35 7.57
C VAL A 11 -11.55 -7.46 7.69
N LEU A 12 -10.92 -6.58 8.46
CA LEU A 12 -9.47 -6.64 8.73
C LEU A 12 -9.09 -7.92 9.47
N ALA A 13 -9.87 -8.32 10.48
CA ALA A 13 -9.66 -9.57 11.22
C ALA A 13 -9.78 -10.83 10.32
N ASP A 14 -10.67 -10.81 9.32
CA ASP A 14 -10.76 -11.90 8.34
C ASP A 14 -9.47 -12.02 7.51
N PHE A 15 -8.89 -10.92 7.09
CA PHE A 15 -7.61 -10.89 6.40
C PHE A 15 -6.45 -11.36 7.28
N GLU A 16 -6.40 -10.89 8.53
CA GLU A 16 -5.35 -11.25 9.48
C GLU A 16 -5.38 -12.76 9.78
N ARG A 17 -6.56 -13.33 9.97
CA ARG A 17 -6.73 -14.78 10.13
C ARG A 17 -6.25 -15.56 8.90
N ARG A 18 -6.58 -15.09 7.68
CA ARG A 18 -6.08 -15.67 6.44
C ARG A 18 -4.54 -15.62 6.37
N ALA A 19 -3.94 -14.49 6.70
CA ALA A 19 -2.48 -14.32 6.72
C ALA A 19 -1.81 -15.30 7.69
N GLU A 20 -2.36 -15.49 8.88
CA GLU A 20 -1.87 -16.46 9.85
C GLU A 20 -1.99 -17.91 9.36
N GLU A 21 -3.07 -18.25 8.67
CA GLU A 21 -3.26 -19.58 8.06
C GLU A 21 -2.26 -19.83 6.93
N GLU A 22 -2.03 -18.83 6.07
CA GLU A 22 -1.04 -18.88 5.00
C GLU A 22 0.38 -19.07 5.58
N GLN A 23 0.73 -18.32 6.62
CA GLN A 23 2.03 -18.45 7.29
C GLN A 23 2.24 -19.84 7.90
N ARG A 24 1.21 -20.40 8.55
CA ARG A 24 1.28 -21.78 9.08
C ARG A 24 1.47 -22.82 7.99
N ARG A 25 0.81 -22.64 6.84
CA ARG A 25 0.93 -23.56 5.69
C ARG A 25 2.32 -23.52 5.05
N THR A 26 2.93 -22.34 4.93
CA THR A 26 4.26 -22.18 4.33
C THR A 26 5.41 -22.62 5.25
N ALA A 27 5.21 -22.54 6.55
CA ALA A 27 6.18 -22.99 7.54
C ALA A 27 6.24 -24.53 7.68
N ALA A 28 5.28 -25.28 7.13
CA ALA A 28 5.25 -26.75 7.25
C ALA A 28 6.34 -27.39 6.38
N PRO A 29 7.07 -28.40 6.89
CA PRO A 29 8.05 -29.17 6.09
C PRO A 29 7.39 -29.80 4.85
N GLY A 30 8.01 -29.62 3.67
CA GLY A 30 7.52 -30.19 2.41
C GLY A 30 6.38 -29.39 1.75
N SER A 31 6.16 -28.15 2.17
CA SER A 31 5.21 -27.26 1.51
C SER A 31 5.51 -27.16 0.01
N PRO A 32 4.50 -27.29 -0.88
CA PRO A 32 4.70 -27.14 -2.32
C PRO A 32 5.19 -25.74 -2.65
N GLY A 33 5.93 -25.61 -3.76
CA GLY A 33 6.39 -24.32 -4.27
C GLY A 33 5.21 -23.33 -4.34
N THR A 34 5.41 -22.18 -3.73
CA THR A 34 4.34 -21.20 -3.52
C THR A 34 4.26 -20.25 -4.71
N ASN A 35 3.12 -20.23 -5.39
CA ASN A 35 2.80 -19.12 -6.29
C ASN A 35 2.44 -17.91 -5.42
N LEU A 36 3.26 -16.86 -5.44
CA LEU A 36 3.05 -15.67 -4.62
C LEU A 36 1.72 -14.95 -4.95
N ASP A 37 1.16 -15.19 -6.12
CA ASP A 37 -0.17 -14.65 -6.47
C ASP A 37 -1.31 -15.23 -5.61
N ASP A 38 -1.12 -16.39 -4.99
CA ASP A 38 -2.12 -17.05 -4.14
C ASP A 38 -2.10 -16.53 -2.69
N PHE A 39 -1.07 -15.75 -2.33
CA PHE A 39 -0.87 -15.24 -0.98
C PHE A 39 -1.38 -13.81 -0.84
N LEU A 40 -1.88 -13.54 0.37
CA LEU A 40 -2.36 -12.21 0.76
C LEU A 40 -1.26 -11.15 0.71
N LEU A 41 -0.02 -11.53 1.10
CA LEU A 41 1.14 -10.64 1.20
C LEU A 41 0.80 -9.33 1.92
N SER A 42 0.12 -9.43 3.07
CA SER A 42 -0.39 -8.27 3.78
C SER A 42 0.74 -7.46 4.43
N VAL A 43 0.60 -6.16 4.44
CA VAL A 43 1.52 -5.22 5.13
C VAL A 43 1.52 -5.40 6.66
N GLY A 44 0.52 -6.10 7.21
CA GLY A 44 0.33 -6.28 8.65
C GLY A 44 -0.40 -5.12 9.33
N ARG A 45 -0.89 -5.38 10.56
CA ARG A 45 -1.77 -4.44 11.26
C ARG A 45 -1.10 -3.12 11.62
N ASP A 46 0.14 -3.17 12.10
CA ASP A 46 0.86 -1.96 12.54
C ASP A 46 1.14 -1.01 11.37
N VAL A 47 1.49 -1.59 10.19
CA VAL A 47 1.66 -0.80 8.97
C VAL A 47 0.32 -0.26 8.48
N GLY A 48 -0.75 -1.08 8.46
CA GLY A 48 -2.09 -0.61 8.12
C GLY A 48 -2.56 0.54 9.00
N MET A 49 -2.32 0.45 10.31
CA MET A 49 -2.60 1.52 11.26
C MET A 49 -1.77 2.78 10.97
N LEU A 50 -0.48 2.62 10.67
CA LEU A 50 0.40 3.73 10.28
C LEU A 50 -0.13 4.45 9.04
N LEU A 51 -0.53 3.70 8.00
CA LEU A 51 -1.14 4.26 6.78
C LEU A 51 -2.39 5.08 7.10
N TYR A 52 -3.27 4.55 7.96
CA TYR A 52 -4.48 5.25 8.40
C TYR A 52 -4.14 6.54 9.15
N LEU A 53 -3.23 6.48 10.13
CA LEU A 53 -2.85 7.64 10.94
C LEU A 53 -2.17 8.74 10.11
N LEU A 54 -1.24 8.37 9.23
CA LEU A 54 -0.55 9.34 8.36
C LEU A 54 -1.53 9.99 7.38
N SER A 55 -2.39 9.19 6.72
CA SER A 55 -3.36 9.71 5.75
C SER A 55 -4.39 10.62 6.41
N THR A 56 -4.91 10.26 7.58
CA THR A 56 -5.88 11.10 8.31
C THR A 56 -5.23 12.32 8.93
N GLY A 57 -4.03 12.19 9.48
CA GLY A 57 -3.26 13.32 10.05
C GLY A 57 -2.90 14.37 9.00
N ALA A 58 -2.57 13.94 7.77
CA ALA A 58 -2.31 14.82 6.63
C ALA A 58 -3.60 15.31 5.94
N GLN A 59 -4.80 14.90 6.39
CA GLN A 59 -6.09 15.21 5.74
C GLN A 59 -6.12 14.84 4.25
N SER A 60 -5.51 13.70 3.90
CA SER A 60 -5.31 13.26 2.51
C SER A 60 -6.65 12.97 1.83
N ARG A 61 -6.87 13.57 0.66
CA ARG A 61 -8.08 13.40 -0.14
C ARG A 61 -7.85 12.65 -1.45
N ARG A 62 -6.64 12.70 -1.97
CA ARG A 62 -6.23 12.02 -3.21
C ARG A 62 -5.13 11.02 -2.88
N ILE A 63 -5.55 9.81 -2.55
CA ILE A 63 -4.68 8.72 -2.14
C ILE A 63 -4.42 7.83 -3.35
N LEU A 64 -3.16 7.49 -3.59
CA LEU A 64 -2.74 6.53 -4.61
C LEU A 64 -2.17 5.28 -3.91
N GLU A 65 -2.59 4.11 -4.35
CA GLU A 65 -2.04 2.83 -3.91
C GLU A 65 -1.48 2.09 -5.12
N LEU A 66 -0.21 1.71 -5.04
CA LEU A 66 0.48 0.88 -6.01
C LEU A 66 0.67 -0.51 -5.40
N GLY A 67 -0.12 -1.48 -5.87
CA GLY A 67 -0.19 -2.83 -5.31
C GLY A 67 -1.41 -3.00 -4.38
N THR A 68 -2.57 -3.25 -4.96
CA THR A 68 -3.81 -3.57 -4.22
C THR A 68 -3.72 -4.93 -3.52
N SER A 69 -3.12 -5.92 -4.21
CA SER A 69 -3.22 -7.33 -3.82
C SER A 69 -4.69 -7.71 -3.53
N TYR A 70 -4.96 -8.43 -2.45
CA TYR A 70 -6.32 -8.80 -2.05
C TYR A 70 -7.10 -7.69 -1.31
N GLY A 71 -6.47 -6.52 -1.08
CA GLY A 71 -7.14 -5.32 -0.57
C GLY A 71 -6.98 -5.01 0.91
N TYR A 72 -6.05 -5.66 1.63
CA TYR A 72 -5.87 -5.40 3.06
C TYR A 72 -5.48 -3.94 3.34
N SER A 73 -4.40 -3.44 2.72
CA SER A 73 -3.97 -2.04 2.80
C SER A 73 -5.02 -1.09 2.22
N THR A 74 -5.71 -1.52 1.15
CA THR A 74 -6.79 -0.75 0.52
C THR A 74 -7.94 -0.47 1.50
N VAL A 75 -8.29 -1.43 2.37
CA VAL A 75 -9.33 -1.22 3.41
C VAL A 75 -8.90 -0.13 4.39
N TRP A 76 -7.64 -0.12 4.83
CA TRP A 76 -7.09 0.92 5.71
C TRP A 76 -7.10 2.31 5.06
N LEU A 77 -6.63 2.38 3.81
CA LEU A 77 -6.60 3.63 3.05
C LEU A 77 -8.02 4.13 2.72
N ALA A 78 -8.95 3.23 2.39
CA ALA A 78 -10.34 3.59 2.16
C ALA A 78 -11.05 4.08 3.43
N ALA A 79 -10.71 3.51 4.60
CA ALA A 79 -11.19 4.00 5.89
C ALA A 79 -10.66 5.42 6.18
N ALA A 80 -9.38 5.68 5.89
CA ALA A 80 -8.80 7.02 5.97
C ALA A 80 -9.49 7.99 5.01
N ALA A 81 -9.68 7.59 3.74
CA ALA A 81 -10.38 8.38 2.73
C ALA A 81 -11.83 8.70 3.13
N ARG A 82 -12.53 7.76 3.81
CA ARG A 82 -13.86 8.03 4.37
C ARG A 82 -13.81 9.13 5.42
N SER A 83 -12.81 9.11 6.29
CA SER A 83 -12.65 10.09 7.38
C SER A 83 -12.28 11.49 6.87
N THR A 84 -11.49 11.58 5.81
CA THR A 84 -11.03 12.86 5.22
C THR A 84 -11.93 13.39 4.10
N GLY A 85 -12.94 12.62 3.68
CA GLY A 85 -13.77 12.95 2.51
C GLY A 85 -13.08 12.68 1.18
N GLY A 86 -11.96 11.95 1.18
CA GLY A 86 -11.14 11.64 0.01
C GLY A 86 -11.57 10.37 -0.75
N LYS A 87 -10.68 9.98 -1.68
CA LYS A 87 -10.76 8.73 -2.46
C LYS A 87 -9.39 8.10 -2.63
N VAL A 88 -9.40 6.79 -2.84
CA VAL A 88 -8.22 5.98 -3.17
C VAL A 88 -8.30 5.61 -4.65
N THR A 89 -7.21 5.82 -5.38
CA THR A 89 -6.95 5.22 -6.69
C THR A 89 -5.98 4.07 -6.45
N SER A 90 -6.42 2.83 -6.69
CA SER A 90 -5.64 1.63 -6.38
C SER A 90 -5.32 0.84 -7.65
N LEU A 91 -4.04 0.50 -7.85
CA LEU A 91 -3.52 -0.14 -9.04
C LEU A 91 -3.12 -1.60 -8.74
N GLU A 92 -3.56 -2.53 -9.56
CA GLU A 92 -3.26 -3.95 -9.43
C GLU A 92 -3.14 -4.63 -10.79
N LEU A 93 -2.13 -5.46 -10.94
CA LEU A 93 -1.89 -6.21 -12.19
C LEU A 93 -2.94 -7.32 -12.42
N ARG A 94 -3.41 -7.94 -11.33
CA ARG A 94 -4.25 -9.14 -11.36
C ARG A 94 -5.72 -8.80 -11.11
N GLU A 95 -6.54 -8.96 -12.12
CA GLU A 95 -7.98 -8.64 -12.05
C GLU A 95 -8.72 -9.45 -10.97
N PHE A 96 -8.34 -10.74 -10.77
CA PHE A 96 -8.96 -11.58 -9.74
C PHE A 96 -8.68 -11.07 -8.30
N LYS A 97 -7.52 -10.41 -8.09
CA LYS A 97 -7.20 -9.76 -6.80
C LYS A 97 -8.05 -8.53 -6.59
N ILE A 98 -8.24 -7.71 -7.64
CA ILE A 98 -9.16 -6.56 -7.61
C ILE A 98 -10.57 -6.99 -7.24
N GLU A 99 -11.07 -8.08 -7.82
CA GLU A 99 -12.41 -8.57 -7.50
C GLU A 99 -12.52 -8.99 -6.03
N SER A 100 -11.52 -9.67 -5.49
CA SER A 100 -11.45 -9.97 -4.06
C SER A 100 -11.44 -8.72 -3.18
N ALA A 101 -10.65 -7.70 -3.56
CA ALA A 101 -10.60 -6.42 -2.87
C ALA A 101 -11.96 -5.69 -2.91
N ARG A 102 -12.66 -5.71 -4.06
CA ARG A 102 -14.03 -5.14 -4.18
C ARG A 102 -15.00 -5.77 -3.21
N GLN A 103 -14.97 -7.10 -3.09
CA GLN A 103 -15.83 -7.84 -2.15
C GLN A 103 -15.52 -7.45 -0.69
N ALA A 104 -14.25 -7.34 -0.33
CA ALA A 104 -13.84 -6.90 1.00
C ALA A 104 -14.32 -5.48 1.31
N LEU A 105 -14.14 -4.54 0.37
CA LEU A 105 -14.59 -3.15 0.51
C LEU A 105 -16.13 -3.05 0.59
N THR A 106 -16.85 -3.91 -0.12
CA THR A 106 -18.31 -3.97 -0.03
C THR A 106 -18.75 -4.41 1.36
N ARG A 107 -18.12 -5.45 1.91
CA ARG A 107 -18.39 -5.88 3.30
C ARG A 107 -18.03 -4.81 4.33
N ALA A 108 -16.99 -4.01 4.06
CA ALA A 108 -16.55 -2.90 4.91
C ALA A 108 -17.40 -1.61 4.75
N GLY A 109 -18.30 -1.54 3.75
CA GLY A 109 -19.06 -0.32 3.44
C GLY A 109 -18.20 0.81 2.87
N LEU A 110 -17.12 0.46 2.16
CA LEU A 110 -16.10 1.41 1.66
C LEU A 110 -15.99 1.46 0.13
N SER A 111 -16.80 0.72 -0.62
CA SER A 111 -16.71 0.59 -2.08
C SER A 111 -16.71 1.94 -2.81
N SER A 112 -17.48 2.92 -2.31
CA SER A 112 -17.58 4.26 -2.93
C SER A 112 -16.30 5.11 -2.76
N ARG A 113 -15.34 4.65 -1.97
CA ARG A 113 -14.09 5.35 -1.68
C ARG A 113 -12.92 4.92 -2.52
N VAL A 114 -13.06 3.85 -3.31
CA VAL A 114 -11.95 3.26 -4.07
C VAL A 114 -12.30 3.16 -5.54
N GLU A 115 -11.38 3.59 -6.38
CA GLU A 115 -11.35 3.35 -7.81
C GLU A 115 -10.18 2.43 -8.14
N PHE A 116 -10.46 1.30 -8.83
CA PHE A 116 -9.44 0.32 -9.21
C PHE A 116 -9.08 0.45 -10.67
N HIS A 117 -7.78 0.35 -10.94
CA HIS A 117 -7.21 0.25 -12.27
C HIS A 117 -6.47 -1.09 -12.41
N ALA A 118 -6.93 -1.93 -13.34
CA ALA A 118 -6.28 -3.18 -13.67
C ALA A 118 -5.17 -2.98 -14.70
N GLY A 119 -4.04 -3.66 -14.53
CA GLY A 119 -2.94 -3.65 -15.49
C GLY A 119 -1.62 -3.19 -14.90
N ASP A 120 -0.65 -2.96 -15.79
CA ASP A 120 0.69 -2.50 -15.41
C ASP A 120 0.63 -1.12 -14.73
N CYS A 121 1.25 -1.02 -13.56
CA CYS A 121 1.23 0.22 -12.78
C CYS A 121 2.01 1.36 -13.46
N LEU A 122 3.10 1.06 -14.17
CA LEU A 122 3.87 2.09 -14.86
C LEU A 122 3.09 2.69 -16.03
N ASP A 123 2.35 1.88 -16.78
CA ASP A 123 1.51 2.36 -17.87
C ASP A 123 0.33 3.17 -17.33
N THR A 124 -0.32 2.68 -16.30
CA THR A 124 -1.41 3.41 -15.62
C THR A 124 -0.92 4.75 -15.05
N LEU A 125 0.24 4.76 -14.38
CA LEU A 125 0.82 5.98 -13.81
C LEU A 125 1.08 7.07 -14.86
N LYS A 126 1.42 6.73 -16.10
CA LYS A 126 1.63 7.70 -17.19
C LYS A 126 0.35 8.47 -17.51
N THR A 127 -0.81 7.83 -17.37
CA THR A 127 -2.12 8.40 -17.72
C THR A 127 -2.79 9.14 -16.56
N LEU A 128 -2.48 8.77 -15.30
CA LEU A 128 -3.08 9.38 -14.13
C LEU A 128 -2.60 10.82 -13.93
N SER A 129 -3.52 11.69 -13.55
CA SER A 129 -3.24 13.09 -13.21
C SER A 129 -3.11 13.27 -11.69
N GLY A 130 -2.04 13.97 -11.27
CA GLY A 130 -1.89 14.44 -9.89
C GLY A 130 -2.74 15.71 -9.60
N PRO A 131 -2.50 16.41 -8.49
CA PRO A 131 -1.58 16.00 -7.44
C PRO A 131 -2.16 14.92 -6.53
N PHE A 132 -1.29 14.05 -5.97
CA PHE A 132 -1.64 13.10 -4.92
C PHE A 132 -1.14 13.61 -3.56
N ASP A 133 -1.95 13.43 -2.51
CA ASP A 133 -1.61 13.85 -1.16
C ASP A 133 -0.87 12.74 -0.41
N PHE A 134 -1.21 11.49 -0.72
CA PHE A 134 -0.67 10.30 -0.10
C PHE A 134 -0.48 9.18 -1.12
N VAL A 135 0.65 8.49 -1.05
CA VAL A 135 0.97 7.36 -1.93
C VAL A 135 1.48 6.20 -1.11
N LEU A 136 0.87 5.03 -1.26
CA LEU A 136 1.45 3.76 -0.84
C LEU A 136 2.17 3.12 -2.03
N LEU A 137 3.44 2.77 -1.85
CA LEU A 137 4.26 2.07 -2.81
C LEU A 137 4.56 0.66 -2.28
N ASP A 138 3.80 -0.33 -2.75
CA ASP A 138 3.90 -1.73 -2.35
C ASP A 138 3.72 -2.67 -3.53
N VAL A 139 4.63 -2.55 -4.49
CA VAL A 139 4.76 -3.40 -5.68
C VAL A 139 6.06 -4.22 -5.63
N TRP A 140 6.40 -4.95 -6.68
CA TRP A 140 7.70 -5.59 -6.82
C TRP A 140 8.83 -4.56 -6.75
N LYS A 141 9.92 -4.88 -6.05
CA LYS A 141 10.94 -3.88 -5.66
C LYS A 141 11.75 -3.29 -6.83
N ASP A 142 11.84 -4.01 -7.94
CA ASP A 142 12.40 -3.51 -9.20
C ASP A 142 11.58 -2.34 -9.81
N LEU A 143 10.29 -2.25 -9.46
CA LEU A 143 9.40 -1.19 -9.90
C LEU A 143 9.45 0.08 -9.02
N TYR A 144 10.08 0.02 -7.83
CA TYR A 144 10.06 1.16 -6.88
C TYR A 144 10.66 2.42 -7.45
N LEU A 145 11.83 2.31 -8.04
CA LEU A 145 12.51 3.46 -8.65
C LEU A 145 11.73 4.00 -9.86
N PRO A 146 11.30 3.18 -10.84
CA PRO A 146 10.44 3.65 -11.93
C PRO A 146 9.12 4.28 -11.45
N CYS A 147 8.46 3.69 -10.47
CA CYS A 147 7.24 4.27 -9.88
C CYS A 147 7.50 5.63 -9.24
N PHE A 148 8.60 5.76 -8.49
CA PHE A 148 8.98 7.04 -7.88
C PHE A 148 9.15 8.14 -8.94
N GLU A 149 9.83 7.86 -10.04
CA GLU A 149 10.03 8.84 -11.12
C GLU A 149 8.72 9.34 -11.74
N LEU A 150 7.70 8.47 -11.80
CA LEU A 150 6.38 8.82 -12.32
C LEU A 150 5.48 9.51 -11.29
N VAL A 151 5.62 9.16 -10.01
CA VAL A 151 4.78 9.66 -8.90
C VAL A 151 5.30 11.00 -8.36
N HIS A 152 6.61 11.16 -8.17
CA HIS A 152 7.20 12.34 -7.56
C HIS A 152 6.78 13.68 -8.21
N PRO A 153 6.72 13.83 -9.55
CA PRO A 153 6.20 15.05 -10.18
C PRO A 153 4.71 15.30 -9.90
N LYS A 154 3.95 14.25 -9.58
CA LYS A 154 2.50 14.27 -9.32
C LYS A 154 2.18 14.30 -7.82
N LEU A 155 3.17 14.41 -6.95
CA LEU A 155 2.97 14.53 -5.52
C LEU A 155 2.73 16.00 -5.15
N ALA A 156 1.71 16.25 -4.35
CA ALA A 156 1.40 17.59 -3.84
C ALA A 156 2.54 18.11 -2.93
N PRO A 157 2.72 19.42 -2.80
CA PRO A 157 3.50 19.98 -1.69
C PRO A 157 2.94 19.48 -0.35
N GLY A 158 3.80 18.99 0.53
CA GLY A 158 3.38 18.32 1.78
C GLY A 158 2.91 16.87 1.61
N GLY A 159 2.78 16.37 0.38
CA GLY A 159 2.35 15.02 0.09
C GLY A 159 3.35 13.96 0.57
N VAL A 160 2.84 12.78 0.94
CA VAL A 160 3.61 11.71 1.58
C VAL A 160 3.65 10.48 0.69
N ILE A 161 4.82 9.86 0.57
CA ILE A 161 4.99 8.51 0.02
C ILE A 161 5.39 7.58 1.17
N VAL A 162 4.70 6.46 1.28
CA VAL A 162 5.04 5.35 2.17
C VAL A 162 5.45 4.16 1.30
N ALA A 163 6.69 3.69 1.44
CA ALA A 163 7.20 2.53 0.71
C ALA A 163 7.42 1.37 1.68
N ASP A 164 6.81 0.21 1.38
CA ASP A 164 6.88 -0.99 2.24
C ASP A 164 8.06 -1.90 1.89
N ASN A 165 8.34 -2.88 2.74
CA ASN A 165 9.39 -3.92 2.59
C ASN A 165 10.79 -3.35 2.30
N MET A 166 11.19 -2.33 3.03
CA MET A 166 12.52 -1.72 2.87
C MET A 166 13.65 -2.56 3.48
N LEU A 167 13.34 -3.45 4.42
CA LEU A 167 14.30 -4.28 5.16
C LEU A 167 14.21 -5.76 4.83
N LEU A 168 13.00 -6.28 4.60
CA LEU A 168 12.74 -7.70 4.40
C LEU A 168 11.85 -7.94 3.15
N PRO A 169 12.06 -9.08 2.48
CA PRO A 169 13.14 -10.04 2.67
C PRO A 169 14.52 -9.46 2.27
N ALA A 170 15.61 -9.98 2.81
CA ALA A 170 16.95 -9.42 2.62
C ALA A 170 17.40 -9.31 1.14
N MET A 171 16.86 -10.15 0.27
CA MET A 171 17.15 -10.14 -1.17
C MET A 171 16.71 -8.86 -1.90
N VAL A 172 15.76 -8.11 -1.36
CA VAL A 172 15.25 -6.86 -1.98
C VAL A 172 15.99 -5.61 -1.52
N ARG A 173 16.92 -5.73 -0.56
CA ARG A 173 17.67 -4.58 -0.02
C ARG A 173 18.37 -3.73 -1.08
N PRO A 174 19.04 -4.29 -2.11
CA PRO A 174 19.70 -3.46 -3.12
C PRO A 174 18.72 -2.51 -3.82
N GLN A 175 17.52 -2.97 -4.17
CA GLN A 175 16.50 -2.16 -4.83
C GLN A 175 15.91 -1.12 -3.86
N ALA A 176 15.68 -1.52 -2.60
CA ALA A 176 15.22 -0.61 -1.55
C ALA A 176 16.24 0.51 -1.28
N GLU A 177 17.53 0.19 -1.22
CA GLU A 177 18.61 1.17 -1.05
C GLU A 177 18.72 2.12 -2.26
N ALA A 178 18.60 1.61 -3.48
CA ALA A 178 18.58 2.42 -4.70
C ALA A 178 17.41 3.42 -4.70
N TYR A 179 16.20 2.96 -4.32
CA TYR A 179 15.03 3.81 -4.14
C TYR A 179 15.29 4.91 -3.10
N ARG A 180 15.75 4.54 -1.90
CA ARG A 180 16.04 5.48 -0.81
C ARG A 180 17.09 6.51 -1.19
N ALA A 181 18.17 6.08 -1.86
CA ALA A 181 19.21 6.98 -2.37
C ALA A 181 18.63 7.99 -3.37
N ARG A 182 17.75 7.53 -4.25
CA ARG A 182 17.08 8.39 -5.23
C ARG A 182 16.14 9.40 -4.59
N VAL A 183 15.33 8.99 -3.61
CA VAL A 183 14.44 9.89 -2.85
C VAL A 183 15.26 11.00 -2.18
N ARG A 184 16.35 10.66 -1.50
CA ARG A 184 17.23 11.64 -0.86
C ARG A 184 17.90 12.60 -1.86
N LYS A 185 18.21 12.13 -3.06
CA LYS A 185 18.80 12.94 -4.14
C LYS A 185 17.79 13.88 -4.80
N ALA A 186 16.50 13.70 -4.59
CA ALA A 186 15.46 14.56 -5.18
C ALA A 186 15.56 16.02 -4.73
N GLY A 187 16.12 16.27 -3.55
CA GLY A 187 16.40 17.62 -3.04
C GLY A 187 15.20 18.32 -2.42
N ASP A 188 13.97 17.88 -2.72
CA ASP A 188 12.70 18.40 -2.20
C ASP A 188 11.93 17.39 -1.33
N MET A 189 12.58 16.27 -0.96
CA MET A 189 11.98 15.22 -0.13
C MET A 189 12.71 15.11 1.21
N ASP A 190 11.94 15.06 2.30
CA ASP A 190 12.41 14.64 3.61
C ASP A 190 11.99 13.18 3.85
N SER A 191 12.88 12.35 4.38
CA SER A 191 12.64 10.90 4.43
C SER A 191 13.18 10.28 5.71
N VAL A 192 12.44 9.31 6.26
CA VAL A 192 12.81 8.53 7.44
C VAL A 192 12.45 7.06 7.25
N MET A 193 13.37 6.20 7.71
CA MET A 193 13.16 4.75 7.79
C MET A 193 12.60 4.40 9.15
N LEU A 194 11.54 3.62 9.17
CA LEU A 194 10.89 3.07 10.36
C LEU A 194 11.04 1.54 10.35
N ASP A 195 11.46 0.98 11.48
CA ASP A 195 11.52 -0.47 11.70
C ASP A 195 10.15 -0.97 12.19
N ILE A 196 9.18 -0.94 11.28
CA ILE A 196 7.80 -1.42 11.48
C ILE A 196 7.49 -2.40 10.35
N GLY A 197 6.88 -3.54 10.66
CA GLY A 197 6.61 -4.58 9.68
C GLY A 197 7.89 -5.09 9.02
N ASN A 198 7.94 -5.02 7.70
CA ASN A 198 9.12 -5.40 6.91
C ASN A 198 10.05 -4.21 6.60
N GLY A 199 9.91 -3.11 7.35
CA GLY A 199 10.60 -1.84 7.14
C GLY A 199 9.84 -0.90 6.22
N ILE A 200 9.60 0.31 6.70
CA ILE A 200 8.81 1.35 6.02
C ILE A 200 9.68 2.59 5.80
N GLU A 201 9.79 3.06 4.57
CA GLU A 201 10.33 4.41 4.30
C GLU A 201 9.17 5.39 4.15
N VAL A 202 9.11 6.39 5.03
CA VAL A 202 8.16 7.50 4.94
C VAL A 202 8.88 8.71 4.38
N SER A 203 8.39 9.24 3.27
CA SER A 203 8.99 10.37 2.57
C SER A 203 7.94 11.46 2.34
N ARG A 204 8.26 12.72 2.67
CA ARG A 204 7.36 13.86 2.51
C ARG A 204 7.97 14.87 1.55
N LYS A 205 7.19 15.35 0.61
CA LYS A 205 7.57 16.46 -0.28
C LYS A 205 7.47 17.79 0.48
N ARG A 206 8.51 18.61 0.39
CA ARG A 206 8.54 19.96 0.97
C ARG A 206 7.66 20.95 0.24
#